data_a9937ced25b144b9b20ec0a454746e3e
#
_entry.id   a9937ced25b144b9b20ec0a454746e3e
#
_cell.length_a   1.000
_cell.length_b   1.000
_cell.length_c   1.000
_cell.angle_alpha   90.00
_cell.angle_beta   90.00
_cell.angle_gamma   90.00
#
_symmetry.space_group_name_H-M   'P 1'
#
loop_
_entity.id
_entity.type
_entity.pdbx_description
1 polymer ?
#
loop_
_entity_poly.entity_id
_entity_poly.type
_entity_poly.pdbx_seq_one_letter_code
_entity_poly.pdbx_strand_id
1 'polypeptide(L)'
;NILNAQDKNLSSSLVMVSSIAIAIITNNPNAIALGPALIQTQNLRYSRLFEKEADRVGFANLVRAGYDPKQMGEMFENMNNLRRLSGEAPPEFLLTHPLSSSRVSDAFNAAEGISSQGTKKDSLEYSLIKSKLKIMYEKIPSNSIRYFRSELNNEPSDGNLYGLALAYQNNN
;
A
#
# COMPACT_ATOMS: atom_id res chain seq x y z
N ASN A 1 2.56 -23.44 4.04
CA ASN A 1 1.18 -22.92 3.84
C ASN A 1 0.08 -23.89 4.28
N ILE A 2 0.20 -25.22 4.09
CA ILE A 2 -0.82 -26.20 4.48
C ILE A 2 -0.85 -26.38 6.01
N LEU A 3 0.28 -26.44 6.68
CA LEU A 3 0.40 -26.53 8.15
C LEU A 3 -0.27 -25.33 8.84
N ASN A 4 -0.04 -24.12 8.35
CA ASN A 4 -0.67 -22.90 8.89
C ASN A 4 -2.19 -22.87 8.69
N ALA A 5 -2.73 -23.52 7.65
CA ALA A 5 -4.17 -23.60 7.42
C ALA A 5 -4.83 -24.62 8.37
N GLN A 6 -4.16 -25.73 8.67
CA GLN A 6 -4.64 -26.72 9.64
C GLN A 6 -4.64 -26.17 11.08
N ASP A 7 -3.58 -25.47 11.47
CA ASP A 7 -3.50 -24.83 12.81
C ASP A 7 -4.57 -23.75 12.98
N LYS A 8 -4.90 -23.00 11.93
CA LYS A 8 -5.99 -22.02 11.94
C LYS A 8 -7.35 -22.68 12.14
N ASN A 9 -7.62 -23.79 11.44
CA ASN A 9 -8.89 -24.50 11.53
C ASN A 9 -9.09 -25.09 12.94
N LEU A 10 -8.06 -25.69 13.52
CA LEU A 10 -8.09 -26.23 14.88
C LEU A 10 -8.32 -25.11 15.91
N SER A 11 -7.59 -24.00 15.80
CA SER A 11 -7.73 -22.85 16.67
C SER A 11 -9.14 -22.24 16.60
N SER A 12 -9.68 -22.09 15.40
CA SER A 12 -11.05 -21.57 15.20
C SER A 12 -12.11 -22.49 15.77
N SER A 13 -11.96 -23.81 15.62
CA SER A 13 -12.89 -24.80 16.19
C SER A 13 -12.87 -24.77 17.71
N LEU A 14 -11.69 -24.67 18.33
CA LEU A 14 -11.54 -24.56 19.78
C LEU A 14 -12.20 -23.29 20.33
N VAL A 15 -12.03 -22.14 19.66
CA VAL A 15 -12.66 -20.89 20.05
C VAL A 15 -14.18 -20.97 19.95
N MET A 16 -14.73 -21.60 18.91
CA MET A 16 -16.18 -21.81 18.77
C MET A 16 -16.74 -22.71 19.88
N VAL A 17 -16.12 -23.86 20.15
CA VAL A 17 -16.53 -24.77 21.22
C VAL A 17 -16.46 -24.08 22.58
N SER A 18 -15.39 -23.32 22.83
CA SER A 18 -15.23 -22.57 24.08
C SER A 18 -16.32 -21.52 24.28
N SER A 19 -16.71 -20.79 23.23
CA SER A 19 -17.76 -19.76 23.31
C SER A 19 -19.14 -20.38 23.60
N ILE A 20 -19.43 -21.56 23.06
CA ILE A 20 -20.64 -22.31 23.36
C ILE A 20 -20.64 -22.80 24.81
N ALA A 21 -19.50 -23.36 25.28
CA ALA A 21 -19.36 -23.80 26.68
C ALA A 21 -19.57 -22.65 27.65
N ILE A 22 -18.98 -21.47 27.38
CA ILE A 22 -19.17 -20.27 28.21
C ILE A 22 -20.65 -19.85 28.22
N ALA A 23 -21.33 -19.87 27.08
CA ALA A 23 -22.75 -19.51 26.98
C ALA A 23 -23.63 -20.44 27.86
N ILE A 24 -23.33 -21.73 27.88
CA ILE A 24 -24.04 -22.73 28.72
C ILE A 24 -23.76 -22.46 30.20
N ILE A 25 -22.49 -22.32 30.57
CA ILE A 25 -22.08 -22.14 32.01
C ILE A 25 -22.64 -20.84 32.54
N THR A 26 -22.62 -19.76 31.80
CA THR A 26 -23.07 -18.43 32.24
C THR A 26 -24.57 -18.20 32.03
N ASN A 27 -25.28 -19.15 31.43
CA ASN A 27 -26.67 -19.03 30.98
C ASN A 27 -26.92 -17.74 30.19
N ASN A 28 -25.93 -17.36 29.34
CA ASN A 28 -25.95 -16.15 28.56
C ASN A 28 -25.75 -16.49 27.04
N PRO A 29 -26.83 -16.54 26.24
CA PRO A 29 -26.74 -16.91 24.84
C PRO A 29 -25.91 -15.93 24.01
N ASN A 30 -25.74 -14.66 24.46
CA ASN A 30 -24.92 -13.70 23.77
C ASN A 30 -23.42 -14.07 23.79
N ALA A 31 -22.99 -14.93 24.70
CA ALA A 31 -21.62 -15.42 24.73
C ALA A 31 -21.22 -16.25 23.49
N ILE A 32 -22.19 -16.82 22.77
CA ILE A 32 -21.95 -17.53 21.51
C ILE A 32 -21.38 -16.59 20.46
N ALA A 33 -21.80 -15.32 20.45
CA ALA A 33 -21.32 -14.31 19.50
C ALA A 33 -19.83 -13.93 19.71
N LEU A 34 -19.24 -14.27 20.86
CA LEU A 34 -17.81 -14.03 21.13
C LEU A 34 -16.91 -14.90 20.24
N GLY A 35 -17.34 -16.12 19.90
CA GLY A 35 -16.56 -17.05 19.07
C GLY A 35 -16.23 -16.46 17.69
N PRO A 36 -17.22 -16.09 16.86
CA PRO A 36 -16.98 -15.44 15.57
C PRO A 36 -16.19 -14.14 15.67
N ALA A 37 -16.44 -13.30 16.70
CA ALA A 37 -15.72 -12.05 16.90
C ALA A 37 -14.23 -12.29 17.20
N LEU A 38 -13.90 -13.28 18.02
CA LEU A 38 -12.52 -13.66 18.32
C LEU A 38 -11.81 -14.23 17.07
N ILE A 39 -12.48 -15.08 16.30
CA ILE A 39 -11.95 -15.65 15.06
C ILE A 39 -11.67 -14.52 14.05
N GLN A 40 -12.59 -13.57 13.89
CA GLN A 40 -12.39 -12.43 13.01
C GLN A 40 -11.21 -11.57 13.46
N THR A 41 -11.08 -11.31 14.76
CA THR A 41 -9.95 -10.57 15.34
C THR A 41 -8.62 -11.29 15.09
N GLN A 42 -8.57 -12.60 15.26
CA GLN A 42 -7.39 -13.40 14.95
C GLN A 42 -7.03 -13.33 13.46
N ASN A 43 -8.00 -13.47 12.56
CA ASN A 43 -7.77 -13.38 11.11
C ASN A 43 -7.21 -12.02 10.71
N LEU A 44 -7.75 -10.92 11.25
CA LEU A 44 -7.23 -9.58 11.03
C LEU A 44 -5.80 -9.41 11.57
N ARG A 45 -5.51 -10.00 12.74
CA ARG A 45 -4.16 -9.97 13.32
C ARG A 45 -3.15 -10.73 12.45
N TYR A 46 -3.51 -11.92 11.94
CA TYR A 46 -2.67 -12.68 11.03
C TYR A 46 -2.44 -11.92 9.72
N SER A 47 -3.49 -11.34 9.14
CA SER A 47 -3.35 -10.52 7.93
C SER A 47 -2.34 -9.39 8.14
N ARG A 48 -2.42 -8.65 9.24
CA ARG A 48 -1.47 -7.57 9.57
C ARG A 48 -0.03 -8.05 9.74
N LEU A 49 0.17 -9.25 10.31
CA LEU A 49 1.50 -9.85 10.45
C LEU A 49 2.10 -10.21 9.11
N PHE A 50 1.30 -10.75 8.19
CA PHE A 50 1.75 -11.07 6.83
C PHE A 50 2.10 -9.82 6.04
N GLU A 51 1.30 -8.74 6.16
CA GLU A 51 1.62 -7.46 5.53
C GLU A 51 2.97 -6.91 6.06
N LYS A 52 3.18 -6.92 7.38
CA LYS A 52 4.44 -6.48 7.97
C LYS A 52 5.65 -7.31 7.52
N GLU A 53 5.50 -8.62 7.40
CA GLU A 53 6.57 -9.49 6.91
C GLU A 53 6.83 -9.24 5.42
N ALA A 54 5.78 -9.06 4.61
CA ALA A 54 5.93 -8.69 3.20
C ALA A 54 6.63 -7.33 3.05
N ASP A 55 6.28 -6.34 3.87
CA ASP A 55 6.93 -5.04 3.91
C ASP A 55 8.42 -5.17 4.27
N ARG A 56 8.75 -5.96 5.29
CA ARG A 56 10.14 -6.20 5.71
C ARG A 56 10.96 -6.83 4.60
N VAL A 57 10.43 -7.83 3.92
CA VAL A 57 11.10 -8.50 2.80
C VAL A 57 11.21 -7.57 1.60
N GLY A 58 10.13 -6.84 1.28
CA GLY A 58 10.08 -5.84 0.22
C GLY A 58 11.11 -4.74 0.43
N PHE A 59 11.19 -4.20 1.64
CA PHE A 59 12.19 -3.19 2.01
C PHE A 59 13.63 -3.71 1.84
N ALA A 60 13.92 -4.90 2.35
CA ALA A 60 15.25 -5.51 2.19
C ALA A 60 15.61 -5.72 0.71
N ASN A 61 14.65 -6.08 -0.13
CA ASN A 61 14.86 -6.24 -1.57
C ASN A 61 15.09 -4.89 -2.26
N LEU A 62 14.34 -3.84 -1.89
CA LEU A 62 14.50 -2.47 -2.39
C LEU A 62 15.92 -1.96 -2.13
N VAL A 63 16.40 -2.08 -0.89
CA VAL A 63 17.76 -1.67 -0.50
C VAL A 63 18.82 -2.49 -1.24
N ARG A 64 18.65 -3.82 -1.30
CA ARG A 64 19.58 -4.72 -1.99
C ARG A 64 19.64 -4.48 -3.49
N ALA A 65 18.53 -4.03 -4.08
CA ALA A 65 18.45 -3.63 -5.48
C ALA A 65 19.09 -2.26 -5.74
N GLY A 66 19.51 -1.52 -4.70
CA GLY A 66 20.19 -0.24 -4.81
C GLY A 66 19.25 0.96 -4.96
N TYR A 67 17.98 0.83 -4.60
CA TYR A 67 17.03 1.95 -4.56
C TYR A 67 17.08 2.70 -3.22
N ASP A 68 16.58 3.94 -3.22
CA ASP A 68 16.53 4.75 -2.01
C ASP A 68 15.58 4.11 -0.98
N PRO A 69 16.06 3.83 0.23
CA PRO A 69 15.26 3.23 1.30
C PRO A 69 13.98 4.00 1.64
N LYS A 70 14.00 5.34 1.51
CA LYS A 70 12.85 6.20 1.84
C LYS A 70 11.68 6.05 0.87
N GLN A 71 11.94 5.57 -0.35
CA GLN A 71 10.92 5.44 -1.39
C GLN A 71 9.76 4.52 -1.02
N MET A 72 9.99 3.53 -0.16
CA MET A 72 8.91 2.68 0.33
C MET A 72 7.92 3.46 1.22
N GLY A 73 8.43 4.29 2.12
CA GLY A 73 7.60 5.15 2.97
C GLY A 73 6.82 6.18 2.14
N GLU A 74 7.49 6.84 1.20
CA GLU A 74 6.87 7.81 0.28
C GLU A 74 5.79 7.16 -0.60
N MET A 75 6.02 5.95 -1.11
CA MET A 75 5.00 5.19 -1.84
C MET A 75 3.77 4.92 -0.97
N PHE A 76 3.96 4.51 0.28
CA PHE A 76 2.86 4.27 1.22
C PHE A 76 2.10 5.55 1.56
N GLU A 77 2.78 6.69 1.73
CA GLU A 77 2.13 7.99 1.90
C GLU A 77 1.29 8.37 0.68
N ASN A 78 1.84 8.22 -0.51
CA ASN A 78 1.13 8.50 -1.77
C ASN A 78 -0.12 7.64 -1.92
N MET A 79 -0.04 6.35 -1.60
CA MET A 79 -1.20 5.45 -1.60
C MET A 79 -2.25 5.86 -0.56
N ASN A 80 -1.84 6.29 0.64
CA ASN A 80 -2.75 6.81 1.66
C ASN A 80 -3.44 8.10 1.22
N ASN A 81 -2.70 9.00 0.58
CA ASN A 81 -3.24 10.25 0.05
C ASN A 81 -4.24 9.97 -1.08
N LEU A 82 -3.91 9.05 -1.98
CA LEU A 82 -4.83 8.62 -3.03
C LEU A 82 -6.15 8.09 -2.44
N ARG A 83 -6.08 7.24 -1.41
CA ARG A 83 -7.26 6.72 -0.71
C ARG A 83 -8.11 7.84 -0.08
N ARG A 84 -7.47 8.87 0.49
CA ARG A 84 -8.18 10.01 1.13
C ARG A 84 -8.85 10.93 0.11
N LEU A 85 -8.25 11.09 -1.06
CA LEU A 85 -8.72 12.02 -2.09
C LEU A 85 -9.74 11.40 -3.06
N SER A 86 -9.78 10.06 -3.14
CA SER A 86 -10.64 9.36 -4.11
C SER A 86 -12.09 9.30 -3.71
N GLY A 87 -12.66 10.20 -2.91
CA GLY A 87 -14.12 10.39 -2.61
C GLY A 87 -15.11 9.26 -2.98
N GLU A 88 -14.68 8.34 -3.84
CA GLU A 88 -15.25 7.07 -4.27
C GLU A 88 -14.56 5.91 -3.56
N ALA A 89 -15.07 4.69 -3.72
CA ALA A 89 -14.46 3.49 -3.16
C ALA A 89 -12.97 3.39 -3.56
N PRO A 90 -12.07 3.17 -2.60
CA PRO A 90 -10.64 3.05 -2.90
C PRO A 90 -10.39 1.86 -3.84
N PRO A 91 -9.29 1.87 -4.60
CA PRO A 91 -8.92 0.74 -5.45
C PRO A 91 -8.94 -0.59 -4.69
N GLU A 92 -9.41 -1.66 -5.31
CA GLU A 92 -9.63 -2.97 -4.68
C GLU A 92 -8.40 -3.50 -3.93
N PHE A 93 -7.19 -3.29 -4.48
CA PHE A 93 -5.96 -3.70 -3.82
C PHE A 93 -5.72 -3.01 -2.46
N LEU A 94 -6.22 -1.78 -2.27
CA LEU A 94 -6.15 -1.08 -0.97
C LEU A 94 -7.19 -1.61 0.04
N LEU A 95 -8.22 -2.30 -0.43
CA LEU A 95 -9.19 -2.98 0.43
C LEU A 95 -8.63 -4.31 0.95
N THR A 96 -7.94 -5.05 0.09
CA THR A 96 -7.34 -6.36 0.40
C THR A 96 -6.02 -6.23 1.16
N HIS A 97 -5.26 -5.15 0.90
CA HIS A 97 -3.97 -4.82 1.53
C HIS A 97 -4.03 -3.45 2.22
N PRO A 98 -4.72 -3.34 3.37
CA PRO A 98 -4.96 -2.05 3.99
C PRO A 98 -3.66 -1.41 4.48
N LEU A 99 -3.43 -0.19 4.02
CA LEU A 99 -2.33 0.65 4.49
C LEU A 99 -2.71 1.30 5.81
N SER A 100 -2.07 0.85 6.88
CA SER A 100 -2.17 1.48 8.19
C SER A 100 -1.10 2.55 8.36
N SER A 101 -1.36 3.56 9.20
CA SER A 101 -0.35 4.55 9.56
C SER A 101 0.90 3.92 10.17
N SER A 102 0.76 2.77 10.85
CA SER A 102 1.91 2.04 11.39
C SER A 102 2.82 1.49 10.29
N ARG A 103 2.30 1.02 9.15
CA ARG A 103 3.12 0.54 8.03
C ARG A 103 3.94 1.66 7.40
N VAL A 104 3.35 2.85 7.27
CA VAL A 104 4.05 4.05 6.80
C VAL A 104 5.19 4.40 7.75
N SER A 105 4.91 4.50 9.05
CA SER A 105 5.93 4.80 10.06
C SER A 105 7.01 3.72 10.14
N ASP A 106 6.65 2.44 10.08
CA ASP A 106 7.57 1.32 10.10
C ASP A 106 8.54 1.38 8.89
N ALA A 107 8.04 1.79 7.69
CA ALA A 107 8.86 1.94 6.50
C ALA A 107 9.87 3.09 6.61
N PHE A 108 9.47 4.26 7.13
CA PHE A 108 10.39 5.36 7.37
C PHE A 108 11.41 5.04 8.46
N ASN A 109 10.99 4.43 9.56
CA ASN A 109 11.89 4.00 10.62
C ASN A 109 12.91 2.97 10.13
N ALA A 110 12.50 2.04 9.25
CA ALA A 110 13.42 1.08 8.64
C ALA A 110 14.46 1.75 7.74
N ALA A 111 14.14 2.89 7.14
CA ALA A 111 15.04 3.67 6.30
C ALA A 111 15.99 4.58 7.13
N GLU A 112 15.69 4.79 8.41
CA GLU A 112 16.49 5.65 9.27
C GLU A 112 17.91 5.08 9.44
N GLY A 113 18.90 5.93 9.25
CA GLY A 113 20.32 5.54 9.34
C GLY A 113 20.88 4.80 8.11
N ILE A 114 20.06 4.49 7.09
CA ILE A 114 20.56 3.95 5.82
C ILE A 114 20.84 5.09 4.85
N SER A 115 22.07 5.13 4.30
CA SER A 115 22.47 6.18 3.36
C SER A 115 21.73 6.04 2.03
N SER A 116 21.19 7.14 1.54
CA SER A 116 20.62 7.25 0.18
C SER A 116 21.69 7.63 -0.87
N GLN A 117 22.96 7.79 -0.48
CA GLN A 117 24.03 8.11 -1.43
C GLN A 117 24.31 6.96 -2.39
N GLY A 118 24.38 7.28 -3.67
CA GLY A 118 24.68 6.29 -4.71
C GLY A 118 23.50 5.38 -5.08
N THR A 119 22.29 5.69 -4.60
CA THR A 119 21.08 4.96 -5.00
C THR A 119 20.77 5.14 -6.47
N LYS A 120 20.09 4.15 -7.04
CA LYS A 120 19.63 4.20 -8.44
C LYS A 120 18.64 5.35 -8.62
N LYS A 121 18.82 6.10 -9.70
CA LYS A 121 17.87 7.09 -10.16
C LYS A 121 16.94 6.47 -11.20
N ASP A 122 15.79 7.10 -11.40
CA ASP A 122 14.88 6.76 -12.48
C ASP A 122 15.60 6.80 -13.84
N SER A 123 15.39 5.78 -14.67
CA SER A 123 15.93 5.81 -16.03
C SER A 123 15.14 6.79 -16.90
N LEU A 124 15.74 7.23 -18.00
CA LEU A 124 15.06 8.07 -18.99
C LEU A 124 13.79 7.39 -19.50
N GLU A 125 13.88 6.11 -19.86
CA GLU A 125 12.75 5.32 -20.36
C GLU A 125 11.60 5.28 -19.36
N TYR A 126 11.91 5.06 -18.08
CA TYR A 126 10.89 5.10 -17.01
C TYR A 126 10.22 6.46 -16.94
N SER A 127 10.99 7.54 -16.97
CA SER A 127 10.47 8.90 -16.89
C SER A 127 9.56 9.25 -18.08
N LEU A 128 9.93 8.82 -19.30
CA LEU A 128 9.12 9.02 -20.51
C LEU A 128 7.82 8.23 -20.44
N ILE A 129 7.87 6.93 -20.02
CA ILE A 129 6.70 6.08 -19.87
C ILE A 129 5.75 6.64 -18.81
N LYS A 130 6.27 7.06 -17.64
CA LYS A 130 5.51 7.67 -16.56
C LYS A 130 4.74 8.90 -17.05
N SER A 131 5.40 9.79 -17.80
CA SER A 131 4.78 10.98 -18.37
C SER A 131 3.70 10.64 -19.42
N LYS A 132 3.94 9.65 -20.28
CA LYS A 132 2.95 9.16 -21.24
C LYS A 132 1.71 8.59 -20.53
N LEU A 133 1.90 7.75 -19.52
CA LEU A 133 0.80 7.18 -18.75
C LEU A 133 -0.02 8.27 -18.06
N LYS A 134 0.63 9.27 -17.46
CA LYS A 134 -0.05 10.40 -16.82
C LYS A 134 -1.03 11.09 -17.78
N ILE A 135 -0.62 11.27 -19.04
CA ILE A 135 -1.46 11.90 -20.08
C ILE A 135 -2.60 10.96 -20.50
N MET A 136 -2.31 9.67 -20.69
CA MET A 136 -3.32 8.69 -21.13
C MET A 136 -4.48 8.54 -20.14
N TYR A 137 -4.23 8.69 -18.85
CA TYR A 137 -5.25 8.56 -17.81
C TYR A 137 -5.86 9.89 -17.37
N GLU A 138 -5.36 11.04 -17.87
CA GLU A 138 -5.97 12.34 -17.59
C GLU A 138 -7.13 12.60 -18.57
N LYS A 139 -8.33 12.78 -18.01
CA LYS A 139 -9.56 12.99 -18.78
C LYS A 139 -9.66 14.40 -19.37
N ILE A 140 -8.98 15.37 -18.76
CA ILE A 140 -9.03 16.78 -19.16
C ILE A 140 -7.66 17.22 -19.66
N PRO A 141 -7.45 17.35 -20.99
CA PRO A 141 -6.12 17.62 -21.58
C PRO A 141 -5.40 18.84 -20.99
N SER A 142 -6.13 19.91 -20.70
CA SER A 142 -5.56 21.14 -20.11
C SER A 142 -4.95 20.93 -18.71
N ASN A 143 -5.42 19.92 -17.95
CA ASN A 143 -4.82 19.56 -16.67
C ASN A 143 -3.41 19.01 -16.84
N SER A 144 -3.17 18.19 -17.87
CA SER A 144 -1.84 17.68 -18.18
C SER A 144 -0.85 18.81 -18.48
N ILE A 145 -1.26 19.81 -19.27
CA ILE A 145 -0.42 20.98 -19.56
C ILE A 145 -0.06 21.71 -18.27
N ARG A 146 -1.05 21.98 -17.41
CA ARG A 146 -0.82 22.68 -16.12
C ARG A 146 0.11 21.89 -15.22
N TYR A 147 -0.12 20.57 -15.13
CA TYR A 147 0.70 19.67 -14.33
C TYR A 147 2.17 19.71 -14.80
N PHE A 148 2.45 19.42 -16.06
CA PHE A 148 3.82 19.36 -16.55
C PHE A 148 4.53 20.71 -16.57
N ARG A 149 3.81 21.82 -16.72
CA ARG A 149 4.39 23.17 -16.52
C ARG A 149 4.83 23.38 -15.07
N SER A 150 4.01 22.98 -14.10
CA SER A 150 4.35 23.06 -12.69
C SER A 150 5.56 22.19 -12.36
N GLU A 151 5.56 20.94 -12.84
CA GLU A 151 6.69 20.01 -12.62
C GLU A 151 8.00 20.54 -13.21
N LEU A 152 7.97 21.10 -14.41
CA LEU A 152 9.17 21.69 -15.04
C LEU A 152 9.72 22.90 -14.27
N ASN A 153 8.86 23.68 -13.61
CA ASN A 153 9.30 24.79 -12.78
C ASN A 153 9.93 24.30 -11.45
N ASN A 154 9.46 23.19 -10.91
CA ASN A 154 9.94 22.64 -9.65
C ASN A 154 11.16 21.72 -9.86
N GLU A 155 11.09 20.85 -10.84
CA GLU A 155 12.11 19.84 -11.16
C GLU A 155 12.23 19.67 -12.68
N PRO A 156 13.09 20.43 -13.36
CA PRO A 156 13.33 20.27 -14.79
C PRO A 156 13.87 18.87 -15.11
N SER A 157 13.17 18.12 -15.96
CA SER A 157 13.59 16.79 -16.42
C SER A 157 13.12 16.51 -17.84
N ASP A 158 13.83 15.61 -18.54
CA ASP A 158 13.47 15.19 -19.90
C ASP A 158 12.08 14.53 -19.93
N GLY A 159 11.73 13.77 -18.88
CA GLY A 159 10.41 13.18 -18.72
C GLY A 159 9.30 14.23 -18.65
N ASN A 160 9.50 15.29 -17.86
CA ASN A 160 8.53 16.38 -17.73
C ASN A 160 8.44 17.21 -19.02
N LEU A 161 9.56 17.44 -19.71
CA LEU A 161 9.58 18.13 -20.99
C LEU A 161 8.81 17.33 -22.06
N TYR A 162 9.07 16.03 -22.15
CA TYR A 162 8.35 15.11 -23.04
C TYR A 162 6.86 15.08 -22.72
N GLY A 163 6.50 15.00 -21.43
CA GLY A 163 5.12 15.04 -20.98
C GLY A 163 4.41 16.33 -21.40
N LEU A 164 5.08 17.49 -21.27
CA LEU A 164 4.51 18.76 -21.71
C LEU A 164 4.27 18.79 -23.23
N ALA A 165 5.24 18.29 -24.00
CA ALA A 165 5.11 18.22 -25.46
C ALA A 165 3.91 17.35 -25.89
N LEU A 166 3.76 16.16 -25.29
CA LEU A 166 2.60 15.29 -25.54
C LEU A 166 1.28 15.92 -25.07
N ALA A 167 1.29 16.63 -23.92
CA ALA A 167 0.10 17.30 -23.42
C ALA A 167 -0.40 18.39 -24.39
N TYR A 168 0.51 19.14 -25.00
CA TYR A 168 0.14 20.09 -26.06
C TYR A 168 -0.38 19.39 -27.31
N GLN A 169 0.25 18.29 -27.73
CA GLN A 169 -0.22 17.51 -28.87
C GLN A 169 -1.65 16.99 -28.67
N ASN A 170 -1.99 16.52 -27.47
CA ASN A 170 -3.32 15.99 -27.17
C ASN A 170 -4.39 17.08 -26.94
N ASN A 171 -4.00 18.35 -26.79
CA ASN A 171 -4.92 19.45 -26.55
C ASN A 171 -5.30 20.22 -27.85
N ASN A 172 -4.71 19.84 -28.98
CA ASN A 172 -5.05 20.34 -30.31
C ASN A 172 -6.07 19.43 -30.98
#